data_361b3447afe9e48a218d9b232fc05188
#
_entry.id   361b3447afe9e48a218d9b232fc05188
#
_cell.length_a   1.000
_cell.length_b   1.000
_cell.length_c   1.000
_cell.angle_alpha   90.00
_cell.angle_beta   90.00
_cell.angle_gamma   90.00
#
_symmetry.space_group_name_H-M   'P 1'
#
loop_
_entity.id
_entity.type
_entity.pdbx_description
1 polymer ?
#
loop_
_entity_poly.entity_id
_entity_poly.type
_entity_poly.pdbx_seq_one_letter_code
_entity_poly.pdbx_strand_id
1 'polypeptide(L)'
;IKSLAKAYPADALYLNELLERFKDLWVVFRSGWYYHPKMQSSTSIKSVLPALIENLDYSDLVISNGGLATAAFQDLISGNNTEDHQSIRQALLSYCYRDTEAMLLIWRKLKDISENGIF
;
A
#
# COMPACT_ATOMS: atom_id res chain seq x y z
N ILE A 1 9.22 -10.90 8.12
CA ILE A 1 9.39 -12.28 7.63
C ILE A 1 10.64 -12.92 8.27
N LYS A 2 11.84 -12.32 8.22
CA LYS A 2 13.06 -12.88 8.84
C LYS A 2 12.88 -13.22 10.33
N SER A 3 12.20 -12.37 11.09
CA SER A 3 11.89 -12.64 12.50
C SER A 3 10.91 -13.81 12.67
N LEU A 4 9.94 -13.93 11.76
CA LEU A 4 9.02 -15.06 11.73
C LEU A 4 9.73 -16.38 11.41
N ALA A 5 10.65 -16.38 10.44
CA ALA A 5 11.43 -17.57 10.11
C ALA A 5 12.29 -18.06 11.28
N LYS A 6 12.76 -17.14 12.14
CA LYS A 6 13.45 -17.52 13.39
C LYS A 6 12.51 -18.08 14.45
N ALA A 7 11.32 -17.49 14.59
CA ALA A 7 10.32 -17.91 15.57
C ALA A 7 9.65 -19.24 15.21
N TYR A 8 9.54 -19.54 13.91
CA TYR A 8 8.88 -20.74 13.36
C TYR A 8 9.83 -21.50 12.44
N PRO A 9 10.78 -22.28 13.00
CA PRO A 9 11.80 -22.98 12.21
C PRO A 9 11.24 -24.00 11.21
N ALA A 10 10.07 -24.59 11.51
CA ALA A 10 9.39 -25.52 10.61
C ALA A 10 8.99 -24.85 9.27
N ASP A 11 8.67 -23.57 9.29
CA ASP A 11 8.26 -22.79 8.13
C ASP A 11 9.38 -21.90 7.56
N ALA A 12 10.59 -21.99 8.12
CA ALA A 12 11.69 -21.11 7.80
C ALA A 12 12.08 -21.15 6.32
N LEU A 13 12.08 -22.33 5.70
CA LEU A 13 12.37 -22.48 4.28
C LEU A 13 11.37 -21.72 3.41
N TYR A 14 10.09 -21.95 3.62
CA TYR A 14 9.01 -21.26 2.89
C TYR A 14 9.04 -19.74 3.10
N LEU A 15 9.24 -19.30 4.35
CA LEU A 15 9.31 -17.87 4.67
C LEU A 15 10.52 -17.18 4.01
N ASN A 16 11.66 -17.86 3.90
CA ASN A 16 12.83 -17.33 3.21
C ASN A 16 12.64 -17.29 1.69
N GLU A 17 12.00 -18.29 1.09
CA GLU A 17 11.62 -18.28 -0.33
C GLU A 17 10.67 -17.13 -0.66
N LEU A 18 9.73 -16.82 0.25
CA LEU A 18 8.87 -15.65 0.10
C LEU A 18 9.67 -14.34 0.02
N LEU A 19 10.76 -14.20 0.80
CA LEU A 19 11.58 -12.98 0.79
C LEU A 19 12.16 -12.67 -0.59
N GLU A 20 12.57 -13.68 -1.34
CA GLU A 20 13.12 -13.49 -2.69
C GLU A 20 12.07 -12.99 -3.70
N ARG A 21 10.80 -13.25 -3.40
CA ARG A 21 9.65 -12.84 -4.23
C ARG A 21 9.15 -11.43 -3.92
N PHE A 22 9.57 -10.83 -2.81
CA PHE A 22 9.20 -9.46 -2.47
C PHE A 22 9.88 -8.45 -3.39
N LYS A 23 9.08 -7.59 -4.00
CA LYS A 23 9.54 -6.47 -4.81
C LYS A 23 8.90 -5.19 -4.28
N ASP A 24 9.72 -4.19 -3.99
CA ASP A 24 9.26 -2.90 -3.51
C ASP A 24 9.06 -1.96 -4.70
N LEU A 25 7.81 -1.66 -5.02
CA LEU A 25 7.46 -0.75 -6.12
C LEU A 25 7.93 0.69 -5.89
N TRP A 26 8.10 1.09 -4.64
CA TRP A 26 8.60 2.43 -4.33
C TRP A 26 9.99 2.69 -4.91
N VAL A 27 10.82 1.66 -5.04
CA VAL A 27 12.16 1.76 -5.62
C VAL A 27 12.12 2.37 -7.04
N VAL A 28 11.13 2.03 -7.86
CA VAL A 28 10.97 2.55 -9.23
C VAL A 28 10.85 4.07 -9.22
N PHE A 29 10.05 4.60 -8.31
CA PHE A 29 9.79 6.04 -8.20
C PHE A 29 10.90 6.77 -7.45
N ARG A 30 11.37 6.22 -6.34
CA ARG A 30 12.44 6.79 -5.52
C ARG A 30 13.75 6.89 -6.29
N SER A 31 14.04 5.93 -7.14
CA SER A 31 15.26 5.92 -7.97
C SER A 31 15.13 6.74 -9.25
N GLY A 32 13.98 7.35 -9.48
CA GLY A 32 13.72 8.15 -10.67
C GLY A 32 13.63 7.36 -11.97
N TRP A 33 13.41 6.05 -11.91
CA TRP A 33 13.24 5.21 -13.10
C TRP A 33 11.94 5.50 -13.84
N TYR A 34 10.94 5.96 -13.10
CA TYR A 34 9.69 6.48 -13.63
C TYR A 34 9.27 7.75 -12.89
N TYR A 35 8.83 8.75 -13.65
CA TYR A 35 8.28 9.99 -13.13
C TYR A 35 7.11 10.46 -14.00
N HIS A 36 6.08 10.96 -13.36
CA HIS A 36 4.96 11.62 -14.01
C HIS A 36 4.74 13.00 -13.38
N PRO A 37 4.52 14.09 -14.16
CA PRO A 37 4.39 15.45 -13.63
C PRO A 37 3.29 15.60 -12.55
N LYS A 38 2.21 14.86 -12.66
CA LYS A 38 1.12 14.86 -11.65
C LYS A 38 1.56 14.35 -10.27
N MET A 39 2.71 13.68 -10.16
CA MET A 39 3.27 13.26 -8.86
C MET A 39 3.81 14.42 -8.03
N GLN A 40 4.06 15.59 -8.65
CA GLN A 40 4.52 16.82 -7.97
C GLN A 40 5.74 16.58 -7.05
N SER A 41 6.73 15.87 -7.54
CA SER A 41 7.96 15.49 -6.82
C SER A 41 7.77 14.58 -5.60
N SER A 42 6.57 14.06 -5.37
CA SER A 42 6.29 13.08 -4.32
C SER A 42 6.29 11.66 -4.88
N THR A 43 6.97 10.75 -4.17
CA THR A 43 6.97 9.30 -4.48
C THR A 43 6.04 8.50 -3.58
N SER A 44 5.23 9.19 -2.78
CA SER A 44 4.18 8.56 -1.96
C SER A 44 3.13 7.88 -2.85
N ILE A 45 2.61 6.73 -2.40
CA ILE A 45 1.54 6.02 -3.10
C ILE A 45 0.32 6.92 -3.38
N LYS A 46 0.03 7.87 -2.49
CA LYS A 46 -1.06 8.83 -2.65
C LYS A 46 -0.86 9.82 -3.79
N SER A 47 0.39 10.10 -4.15
CA SER A 47 0.75 10.96 -5.27
C SER A 47 0.92 10.14 -6.56
N VAL A 48 1.44 8.93 -6.43
CA VAL A 48 1.69 8.02 -7.55
C VAL A 48 0.39 7.47 -8.11
N LEU A 49 -0.54 7.03 -7.25
CA LEU A 49 -1.79 6.39 -7.68
C LEU A 49 -2.61 7.28 -8.62
N PRO A 50 -2.99 8.53 -8.25
CA PRO A 50 -3.79 9.38 -9.14
C PRO A 50 -2.99 9.89 -10.36
N ALA A 51 -1.67 9.84 -10.31
CA ALA A 51 -0.83 10.19 -11.45
C ALA A 51 -0.83 9.12 -12.56
N LEU A 52 -0.97 7.85 -12.18
CA LEU A 52 -0.94 6.71 -13.08
C LEU A 52 -2.31 6.13 -13.41
N ILE A 53 -3.24 6.22 -12.48
CA ILE A 53 -4.59 5.64 -12.58
C ILE A 53 -5.61 6.77 -12.45
N GLU A 54 -6.31 7.05 -13.55
CA GLU A 54 -7.32 8.11 -13.55
C GLU A 54 -8.48 7.81 -12.61
N ASN A 55 -8.97 8.84 -11.96
CA ASN A 55 -10.15 8.79 -11.07
C ASN A 55 -10.01 7.81 -9.89
N LEU A 56 -8.80 7.49 -9.48
CA LEU A 56 -8.57 6.66 -8.32
C LEU A 56 -7.55 7.32 -7.37
N ASP A 57 -8.01 7.63 -6.17
CA ASP A 57 -7.21 8.21 -5.10
C ASP A 57 -7.75 7.75 -3.73
N TYR A 58 -7.40 8.47 -2.67
CA TYR A 58 -7.82 8.17 -1.30
C TYR A 58 -8.88 9.15 -0.76
N SER A 59 -9.35 10.09 -1.57
CA SER A 59 -10.22 11.18 -1.12
C SER A 59 -11.64 10.73 -0.74
N ASP A 60 -12.09 9.62 -1.31
CA ASP A 60 -13.40 9.01 -1.03
C ASP A 60 -13.43 8.17 0.26
N LEU A 61 -12.26 7.94 0.88
CA LEU A 61 -12.14 7.11 2.07
C LEU A 61 -12.29 7.93 3.36
N VAL A 62 -13.00 7.38 4.34
CA VAL A 62 -13.09 7.95 5.71
C VAL A 62 -11.71 7.99 6.36
N ILE A 63 -10.96 6.91 6.25
CA ILE A 63 -9.54 6.86 6.63
C ILE A 63 -8.73 6.96 5.34
N SER A 64 -8.08 8.10 5.14
CA SER A 64 -7.41 8.45 3.89
C SER A 64 -5.88 8.46 3.99
N ASN A 65 -5.30 8.15 5.15
CA ASN A 65 -3.85 8.09 5.34
C ASN A 65 -3.41 7.17 6.47
N GLY A 66 -2.11 6.76 6.43
CA GLY A 66 -1.55 5.83 7.40
C GLY A 66 -1.55 6.34 8.84
N GLY A 67 -1.42 7.65 9.06
CA GLY A 67 -1.52 8.24 10.40
C GLY A 67 -2.91 8.08 11.00
N LEU A 68 -3.95 8.40 10.23
CA LEU A 68 -5.34 8.17 10.63
C LEU A 68 -5.64 6.69 10.84
N ALA A 69 -5.11 5.82 9.97
CA ALA A 69 -5.29 4.37 10.10
C ALA A 69 -4.65 3.83 11.39
N THR A 70 -3.44 4.29 11.71
CA THR A 70 -2.76 3.90 12.94
C THR A 70 -3.51 4.37 14.18
N ALA A 71 -3.96 5.63 14.21
CA ALA A 71 -4.74 6.17 15.32
C ALA A 71 -6.07 5.40 15.50
N ALA A 72 -6.81 5.20 14.41
CA ALA A 72 -8.07 4.46 14.45
C ALA A 72 -7.88 3.00 14.93
N PHE A 73 -6.80 2.35 14.52
CA PHE A 73 -6.49 0.98 14.98
C PHE A 73 -6.12 0.97 16.48
N GLN A 74 -5.31 1.93 16.94
CA GLN A 74 -4.98 2.05 18.36
C GLN A 74 -6.21 2.28 19.23
N ASP A 75 -7.12 3.14 18.79
CA ASP A 75 -8.38 3.38 19.49
C ASP A 75 -9.24 2.10 19.54
N LEU A 76 -9.29 1.35 18.45
CA LEU A 76 -10.04 0.11 18.37
C LEU A 76 -9.51 -0.95 19.37
N ILE A 77 -8.17 -1.12 19.48
CA ILE A 77 -7.58 -2.13 20.37
C ILE A 77 -7.51 -1.69 21.84
N SER A 78 -7.45 -0.39 22.12
CA SER A 78 -7.41 0.14 23.49
C SER A 78 -8.78 0.13 24.18
N GLY A 79 -9.85 -0.05 23.44
CA GLY A 79 -11.21 -0.01 23.96
C GLY A 79 -11.66 1.37 24.47
N ASN A 80 -10.89 2.42 24.15
CA ASN A 80 -11.20 3.79 24.60
C ASN A 80 -12.33 4.43 23.80
N ASN A 81 -12.77 3.81 22.74
CA ASN A 81 -13.80 4.35 21.86
C ASN A 81 -15.15 3.75 22.20
N THR A 82 -16.11 4.61 22.53
CA THR A 82 -17.51 4.25 22.73
C THR A 82 -18.31 4.29 21.43
N GLU A 83 -17.69 4.76 20.35
CA GLU A 83 -18.29 4.78 19.03
C GLU A 83 -18.26 3.39 18.37
N ASP A 84 -19.04 3.24 17.34
CA ASP A 84 -19.25 1.99 16.61
C ASP A 84 -17.93 1.37 16.11
N HIS A 85 -17.41 0.41 16.86
CA HIS A 85 -16.23 -0.38 16.49
C HIS A 85 -16.37 -1.03 15.11
N GLN A 86 -17.58 -1.35 14.70
CA GLN A 86 -17.87 -1.92 13.39
C GLN A 86 -17.57 -0.92 12.27
N SER A 87 -17.96 0.34 12.42
CA SER A 87 -17.69 1.40 11.42
C SER A 87 -16.20 1.68 11.31
N ILE A 88 -15.48 1.77 12.42
CA ILE A 88 -14.02 1.96 12.43
C ILE A 88 -13.31 0.79 11.73
N ARG A 89 -13.70 -0.43 12.08
CA ARG A 89 -13.16 -1.63 11.44
C ARG A 89 -13.41 -1.64 9.93
N GLN A 90 -14.60 -1.28 9.50
CA GLN A 90 -14.95 -1.21 8.08
C GLN A 90 -14.14 -0.14 7.35
N ALA A 91 -13.95 1.03 7.96
CA ALA A 91 -13.11 2.09 7.40
C ALA A 91 -11.64 1.66 7.25
N LEU A 92 -11.09 0.96 8.25
CA LEU A 92 -9.75 0.38 8.20
C LEU A 92 -9.61 -0.67 7.10
N LEU A 93 -10.60 -1.56 6.96
CA LEU A 93 -10.61 -2.56 5.89
C LEU A 93 -10.67 -1.91 4.50
N SER A 94 -11.47 -0.88 4.32
CA SER A 94 -11.55 -0.12 3.07
C SER A 94 -10.22 0.57 2.73
N TYR A 95 -9.53 1.12 3.73
CA TYR A 95 -8.20 1.69 3.57
C TYR A 95 -7.16 0.64 3.14
N CYS A 96 -7.10 -0.50 3.83
CA CYS A 96 -6.19 -1.60 3.48
C CYS A 96 -6.48 -2.18 2.09
N TYR A 97 -7.76 -2.28 1.73
CA TYR A 97 -8.16 -2.70 0.39
C TYR A 97 -7.62 -1.74 -0.67
N ARG A 98 -7.81 -0.42 -0.49
CA ARG A 98 -7.31 0.60 -1.41
C ARG A 98 -5.79 0.55 -1.55
N ASP A 99 -5.04 0.37 -0.46
CA ASP A 99 -3.58 0.24 -0.50
C ASP A 99 -3.15 -0.97 -1.33
N THR A 100 -3.81 -2.11 -1.16
CA THR A 100 -3.50 -3.34 -1.91
C THR A 100 -3.89 -3.21 -3.38
N GLU A 101 -5.07 -2.66 -3.66
CA GLU A 101 -5.54 -2.38 -5.02
C GLU A 101 -4.60 -1.42 -5.75
N ALA A 102 -4.19 -0.34 -5.08
CA ALA A 102 -3.24 0.63 -5.62
C ALA A 102 -1.92 -0.01 -6.04
N MET A 103 -1.32 -0.85 -5.18
CA MET A 103 -0.08 -1.56 -5.51
C MET A 103 -0.24 -2.44 -6.75
N LEU A 104 -1.34 -3.17 -6.88
CA LEU A 104 -1.61 -4.04 -8.02
C LEU A 104 -1.78 -3.23 -9.32
N LEU A 105 -2.55 -2.15 -9.27
CA LEU A 105 -2.81 -1.30 -10.44
C LEU A 105 -1.55 -0.56 -10.90
N ILE A 106 -0.77 -0.02 -9.96
CA ILE A 106 0.52 0.62 -10.26
C ILE A 106 1.47 -0.40 -10.90
N TRP A 107 1.58 -1.61 -10.35
CA TRP A 107 2.43 -2.65 -10.92
C TRP A 107 2.00 -3.01 -12.35
N ARG A 108 0.70 -3.20 -12.60
CA ARG A 108 0.17 -3.50 -13.94
C ARG A 108 0.47 -2.37 -14.92
N LYS A 109 0.31 -1.12 -14.49
CA LYS A 109 0.61 0.05 -15.31
C LYS A 109 2.08 0.16 -15.66
N LEU A 110 2.97 -0.04 -14.68
CA LEU A 110 4.42 -0.05 -14.92
C LEU A 110 4.84 -1.20 -15.86
N LYS A 111 4.24 -2.37 -15.71
CA LYS A 111 4.47 -3.50 -16.61
C LYS A 111 4.05 -3.15 -18.04
N ASP A 112 2.86 -2.60 -18.22
CA ASP A 112 2.36 -2.18 -19.53
C ASP A 112 3.28 -1.14 -20.17
N ILE A 113 3.72 -0.13 -19.43
CA ILE A 113 4.68 0.87 -19.90
C ILE A 113 6.00 0.24 -20.33
N SER A 114 6.50 -0.72 -19.57
CA SER A 114 7.78 -1.38 -19.85
C SER A 114 7.71 -2.28 -21.10
N GLU A 115 6.57 -2.90 -21.36
CA GLU A 115 6.35 -3.81 -22.49
C GLU A 115 5.96 -3.06 -23.77
N ASN A 116 5.17 -2.00 -23.67
CA ASN A 116 4.56 -1.30 -24.80
C ASN A 116 5.16 0.09 -25.07
N GLY A 117 6.05 0.60 -24.21
CA GLY A 117 6.78 1.84 -24.43
C GLY A 117 5.88 3.06 -24.56
N ILE A 118 4.84 3.17 -23.74
CA ILE A 118 3.91 4.31 -23.78
C ILE A 118 4.52 5.51 -23.05
N PHE A 119 4.76 6.52 -23.81
CA PHE A 119 5.00 7.88 -23.35
C PHE A 119 3.91 8.79 -23.90
#